data_f37d7432bdead8b9c377672ea4c6667c
#
_entry.id   f37d7432bdead8b9c377672ea4c6667c
#
_cell.length_a   1.000
_cell.length_b   1.000
_cell.length_c   1.000
_cell.angle_alpha   90.00
_cell.angle_beta   90.00
_cell.angle_gamma   90.00
#
_symmetry.space_group_name_H-M   'P 1'
#
loop_
_entity.id
_entity.type
_entity.pdbx_description
1 polymer ?
#
loop_
_entity_poly.entity_id
_entity_poly.type
_entity_poly.pdbx_seq_one_letter_code
_entity_poly.pdbx_strand_id
1 'polypeptide(L)'
;MLSVITPTHNPQYLTEAHDSLRFQTYQDWEWVIVPNGKDIVIPDSVLREPKVRVIEGGRHLHNIGAIKRLGCDSANGDAFVELDHDDLLVPSVTLQRIADKFDQGAGFVYSDTAVFRFKQVTDELSKSVPSYSPYTYSPQHGWKEYPISIYGRPLLATSCFDITPRSLAEIFYSPDHVRCWSRKAYYEAGGHNPELPVCDDHELMIKTYLSGAEFSHTGSCHYLYRMFEQNTVLMRNRQIQSLTRSFKEAHLQALIQSWLGRHGHEELNITGLLATGWNPDKQLLQGFGSNQYGHIVADTELQKMEGWQVREFMNAAYEALVPGGYLSITVPEVHSGMGYGDVEWKSHFSAMSMAPYTRQAFARKNGKVFCRFQQINCLEVYPSDWHRDNGFKYLRFEMAALKGQRHPGLQHI
;
A
#
# COMPACT_ATOMS: atom_id res chain seq x y z
N MET A 1 21.34 -8.94 15.89
CA MET A 1 20.23 -9.57 16.66
C MET A 1 18.89 -9.07 16.15
N LEU A 2 17.88 -9.94 16.04
CA LEU A 2 16.50 -9.56 15.67
C LEU A 2 15.61 -9.52 16.92
N SER A 3 14.78 -8.48 17.07
CA SER A 3 13.75 -8.42 18.12
C SER A 3 12.38 -8.69 17.50
N VAL A 4 11.76 -9.79 17.86
CA VAL A 4 10.40 -10.11 17.47
C VAL A 4 9.43 -9.41 18.42
N ILE A 5 8.51 -8.64 17.89
CA ILE A 5 7.59 -7.80 18.67
C ILE A 5 6.18 -8.36 18.56
N THR A 6 5.58 -8.72 19.69
CA THR A 6 4.24 -9.29 19.74
C THR A 6 3.36 -8.55 20.76
N PRO A 7 2.46 -7.68 20.31
CA PRO A 7 1.37 -7.21 21.17
C PRO A 7 0.39 -8.36 21.41
N THR A 8 -0.14 -8.50 22.62
CA THR A 8 -1.12 -9.56 22.87
C THR A 8 -2.25 -9.11 23.81
N HIS A 9 -3.48 -9.29 23.36
CA HIS A 9 -4.70 -9.20 24.16
C HIS A 9 -5.35 -10.57 24.38
N ASN A 10 -4.82 -11.60 23.71
CA ASN A 10 -5.28 -12.98 23.83
C ASN A 10 -4.06 -13.93 23.78
N PRO A 11 -3.69 -14.57 24.88
CA PRO A 11 -2.49 -15.42 24.95
C PRO A 11 -2.69 -16.84 24.39
N GLN A 12 -3.90 -17.15 23.89
CA GLN A 12 -4.30 -18.53 23.49
C GLN A 12 -3.33 -19.20 22.54
N TYR A 13 -2.77 -18.44 21.59
CA TYR A 13 -1.90 -18.97 20.53
C TYR A 13 -0.42 -18.68 20.73
N LEU A 14 -0.04 -18.02 21.84
CA LEU A 14 1.37 -17.67 22.09
C LEU A 14 2.31 -18.88 22.15
N THR A 15 1.84 -20.05 22.57
CA THR A 15 2.66 -21.27 22.56
C THR A 15 2.99 -21.71 21.13
N GLU A 16 2.02 -21.62 20.20
CA GLU A 16 2.27 -21.95 18.79
C GLU A 16 3.19 -20.90 18.13
N ALA A 17 2.99 -19.62 18.42
CA ALA A 17 3.89 -18.56 17.96
C ALA A 17 5.32 -18.77 18.47
N HIS A 18 5.47 -19.17 19.75
CA HIS A 18 6.76 -19.53 20.35
C HIS A 18 7.42 -20.72 19.63
N ASP A 19 6.68 -21.79 19.38
CA ASP A 19 7.21 -22.93 18.65
C ASP A 19 7.69 -22.54 17.26
N SER A 20 6.96 -21.65 16.55
CA SER A 20 7.38 -21.14 15.25
C SER A 20 8.72 -20.37 15.30
N LEU A 21 9.01 -19.70 16.42
CA LEU A 21 10.30 -19.02 16.67
C LEU A 21 11.40 -20.02 17.02
N ARG A 22 11.12 -21.00 17.87
CA ARG A 22 12.12 -22.01 18.29
C ARG A 22 12.61 -22.86 17.11
N PHE A 23 11.78 -23.11 16.12
CA PHE A 23 12.14 -23.86 14.92
C PHE A 23 12.93 -23.06 13.88
N GLN A 24 13.27 -21.80 14.15
CA GLN A 24 14.10 -21.01 13.25
C GLN A 24 15.57 -21.43 13.36
N THR A 25 16.26 -21.47 12.22
CA THR A 25 17.71 -21.76 12.17
C THR A 25 18.56 -20.62 12.68
N TYR A 26 18.11 -19.38 12.45
CA TYR A 26 18.74 -18.19 13.01
C TYR A 26 18.44 -18.08 14.50
N GLN A 27 19.46 -18.07 15.35
CA GLN A 27 19.30 -18.17 16.80
C GLN A 27 19.57 -16.84 17.55
N ASP A 28 20.03 -15.81 16.87
CA ASP A 28 20.32 -14.50 17.48
C ASP A 28 19.08 -13.59 17.47
N TRP A 29 18.06 -13.99 18.24
CA TRP A 29 16.80 -13.27 18.40
C TRP A 29 16.38 -13.16 19.86
N GLU A 30 15.61 -12.11 20.17
CA GLU A 30 14.77 -11.99 21.37
C GLU A 30 13.28 -11.90 20.98
N TRP A 31 12.39 -12.26 21.90
CA TRP A 31 10.96 -12.11 21.72
C TRP A 31 10.39 -11.15 22.78
N VAL A 32 9.95 -9.98 22.34
CA VAL A 32 9.36 -8.93 23.17
C VAL A 32 7.84 -9.03 23.11
N ILE A 33 7.23 -9.50 24.19
CA ILE A 33 5.78 -9.65 24.32
C ILE A 33 5.26 -8.44 25.10
N VAL A 34 4.24 -7.76 24.55
CA VAL A 34 3.61 -6.60 25.18
C VAL A 34 2.14 -6.93 25.47
N PRO A 35 1.79 -7.33 26.71
CA PRO A 35 0.43 -7.61 27.09
C PRO A 35 -0.43 -6.36 27.03
N ASN A 36 -1.60 -6.46 26.37
CA ASN A 36 -2.61 -5.42 26.26
C ASN A 36 -3.87 -5.83 27.01
N GLY A 37 -3.95 -5.45 28.26
CA GLY A 37 -5.03 -5.79 29.17
C GLY A 37 -4.52 -6.29 30.53
N LYS A 38 -5.26 -5.99 31.59
CA LYS A 38 -4.84 -6.27 32.97
C LYS A 38 -4.72 -7.75 33.28
N ASP A 39 -5.60 -8.56 32.70
CA ASP A 39 -5.76 -9.99 33.06
C ASP A 39 -5.06 -10.93 32.06
N ILE A 40 -4.18 -10.41 31.22
CA ILE A 40 -3.42 -11.23 30.25
C ILE A 40 -2.32 -11.97 30.98
N VAL A 41 -2.42 -13.31 30.99
CA VAL A 41 -1.44 -14.22 31.57
C VAL A 41 -0.64 -14.90 30.45
N ILE A 42 0.65 -14.66 30.42
CA ILE A 42 1.55 -15.34 29.45
C ILE A 42 1.77 -16.77 29.91
N PRO A 43 1.65 -17.77 29.03
CA PRO A 43 1.87 -19.18 29.39
C PRO A 43 3.26 -19.44 29.97
N ASP A 44 3.34 -20.28 31.03
CA ASP A 44 4.60 -20.65 31.66
C ASP A 44 5.60 -21.29 30.70
N SER A 45 5.12 -22.03 29.69
CA SER A 45 5.96 -22.62 28.65
C SER A 45 6.71 -21.57 27.85
N VAL A 46 6.09 -20.40 27.63
CA VAL A 46 6.68 -19.24 26.93
C VAL A 46 7.63 -18.49 27.86
N LEU A 47 7.24 -18.27 29.12
CA LEU A 47 8.07 -17.55 30.10
C LEU A 47 9.39 -18.26 30.44
N ARG A 48 9.47 -19.59 30.26
CA ARG A 48 10.71 -20.35 30.49
C ARG A 48 11.77 -20.17 29.41
N GLU A 49 11.41 -19.58 28.27
CA GLU A 49 12.39 -19.32 27.21
C GLU A 49 13.26 -18.12 27.59
N PRO A 50 14.58 -18.27 27.70
CA PRO A 50 15.48 -17.16 28.13
C PRO A 50 15.47 -15.96 27.19
N LYS A 51 15.05 -16.14 25.92
CA LYS A 51 14.97 -15.10 24.91
C LYS A 51 13.69 -14.28 25.00
N VAL A 52 12.74 -14.67 25.88
CA VAL A 52 11.46 -13.98 26.03
C VAL A 52 11.56 -12.85 27.07
N ARG A 53 11.01 -11.72 26.71
CA ARG A 53 10.87 -10.54 27.60
C ARG A 53 9.43 -10.05 27.55
N VAL A 54 8.80 -9.87 28.71
CA VAL A 54 7.46 -9.33 28.83
C VAL A 54 7.52 -7.88 29.31
N ILE A 55 6.85 -6.99 28.59
CA ILE A 55 6.84 -5.55 28.85
C ILE A 55 5.51 -5.15 29.45
N GLU A 56 5.46 -5.06 30.77
CA GLU A 56 4.23 -4.84 31.56
C GLU A 56 3.54 -3.49 31.32
N GLY A 57 4.28 -2.47 30.85
CA GLY A 57 3.74 -1.14 30.58
C GLY A 57 2.63 -1.09 29.52
N GLY A 58 2.53 -2.13 28.66
CA GLY A 58 1.48 -2.24 27.64
C GLY A 58 0.07 -2.48 28.18
N ARG A 59 -0.09 -2.94 29.43
CA ARG A 59 -1.38 -3.32 30.01
C ARG A 59 -2.41 -2.19 30.12
N HIS A 60 -1.98 -0.95 30.06
CA HIS A 60 -2.83 0.25 30.17
C HIS A 60 -2.98 1.01 28.86
N LEU A 61 -2.34 0.56 27.81
CA LEU A 61 -2.43 1.18 26.49
C LEU A 61 -3.66 0.65 25.74
N HIS A 62 -4.26 1.51 24.91
CA HIS A 62 -5.48 1.18 24.17
C HIS A 62 -5.27 1.11 22.67
N ASN A 63 -4.33 1.89 22.14
CA ASN A 63 -4.04 1.97 20.71
C ASN A 63 -2.93 0.98 20.36
N ILE A 64 -3.13 0.23 19.28
CA ILE A 64 -2.14 -0.77 18.82
C ILE A 64 -0.79 -0.12 18.48
N GLY A 65 -0.81 1.08 17.87
CA GLY A 65 0.41 1.83 17.59
C GLY A 65 1.23 2.15 18.85
N ALA A 66 0.57 2.52 19.96
CA ALA A 66 1.24 2.76 21.24
C ALA A 66 1.87 1.47 21.81
N ILE A 67 1.16 0.36 21.69
CA ILE A 67 1.61 -0.95 22.21
C ILE A 67 2.82 -1.46 21.41
N LYS A 68 2.75 -1.43 20.07
CA LYS A 68 3.87 -1.82 19.20
C LYS A 68 5.06 -0.88 19.40
N ARG A 69 4.81 0.44 19.54
CA ARG A 69 5.86 1.43 19.85
C ARG A 69 6.60 1.08 21.12
N LEU A 70 5.89 0.81 22.21
CA LEU A 70 6.47 0.41 23.48
C LEU A 70 7.33 -0.86 23.33
N GLY A 71 6.87 -1.84 22.56
CA GLY A 71 7.63 -3.06 22.28
C GLY A 71 8.95 -2.76 21.57
N CYS A 72 8.92 -1.97 20.49
CA CYS A 72 10.09 -1.58 19.73
C CYS A 72 11.09 -0.73 20.58
N ASP A 73 10.56 0.21 21.37
CA ASP A 73 11.39 1.06 22.23
C ASP A 73 12.05 0.27 23.38
N SER A 74 11.45 -0.83 23.80
CA SER A 74 11.97 -1.75 24.82
C SER A 74 12.90 -2.83 24.28
N ALA A 75 12.98 -3.01 22.97
CA ALA A 75 13.74 -4.06 22.31
C ALA A 75 15.24 -3.73 22.26
N ASN A 76 16.09 -4.78 22.16
CA ASN A 76 17.55 -4.62 22.14
C ASN A 76 18.18 -4.88 20.77
N GLY A 77 17.45 -5.53 19.83
CA GLY A 77 17.96 -5.93 18.53
C GLY A 77 18.18 -4.77 17.55
N ASP A 78 18.88 -5.04 16.48
CA ASP A 78 19.21 -4.09 15.42
C ASP A 78 18.07 -3.95 14.40
N ALA A 79 17.09 -4.84 14.48
CA ALA A 79 15.89 -4.84 13.65
C ALA A 79 14.68 -5.40 14.41
N PHE A 80 13.50 -4.95 14.02
CA PHE A 80 12.20 -5.33 14.58
C PHE A 80 11.44 -6.20 13.58
N VAL A 81 10.91 -7.31 14.06
CA VAL A 81 10.08 -8.26 13.29
C VAL A 81 8.69 -8.29 13.90
N GLU A 82 7.66 -7.90 13.16
CA GLU A 82 6.27 -8.03 13.63
C GLU A 82 5.82 -9.49 13.59
N LEU A 83 5.30 -9.97 14.71
CA LEU A 83 4.60 -11.25 14.81
C LEU A 83 3.36 -11.07 15.66
N ASP A 84 2.19 -11.18 15.08
CA ASP A 84 0.94 -11.11 15.83
C ASP A 84 0.77 -12.34 16.72
N HIS A 85 0.08 -12.19 17.86
CA HIS A 85 0.02 -13.24 18.90
C HIS A 85 -0.70 -14.53 18.47
N ASP A 86 -1.45 -14.48 17.37
CA ASP A 86 -2.25 -15.57 16.81
C ASP A 86 -1.67 -16.12 15.49
N ASP A 87 -0.56 -15.55 15.02
CA ASP A 87 0.09 -15.89 13.77
C ASP A 87 1.39 -16.70 13.98
N LEU A 88 1.96 -17.16 12.87
CA LEU A 88 3.17 -18.01 12.90
C LEU A 88 4.18 -17.56 11.84
N LEU A 89 5.46 -17.68 12.16
CA LEU A 89 6.50 -17.67 11.13
C LEU A 89 6.58 -19.03 10.43
N VAL A 90 6.81 -19.02 9.13
CA VAL A 90 7.11 -20.25 8.39
C VAL A 90 8.42 -20.86 8.94
N PRO A 91 8.47 -22.15 9.31
CA PRO A 91 9.72 -22.79 9.71
C PRO A 91 10.60 -23.01 8.47
N SER A 92 11.85 -23.04 8.53
CA SER A 92 12.83 -22.91 9.60
C SER A 92 13.77 -21.72 9.31
N VAL A 93 13.61 -21.08 8.14
CA VAL A 93 14.59 -20.14 7.58
C VAL A 93 14.13 -18.68 7.56
N THR A 94 12.94 -18.38 8.09
CA THR A 94 12.36 -17.03 8.03
C THR A 94 13.27 -15.98 8.64
N LEU A 95 13.69 -16.16 9.90
CA LEU A 95 14.56 -15.19 10.56
C LEU A 95 15.95 -15.08 9.89
N GLN A 96 16.47 -16.17 9.34
CA GLN A 96 17.71 -16.12 8.57
C GLN A 96 17.54 -15.28 7.29
N ARG A 97 16.46 -15.48 6.54
CA ARG A 97 16.18 -14.68 5.33
C ARG A 97 16.01 -13.20 5.64
N ILE A 98 15.37 -12.87 6.77
CA ILE A 98 15.24 -11.48 7.23
C ILE A 98 16.61 -10.91 7.56
N ALA A 99 17.43 -11.61 8.34
CA ALA A 99 18.78 -11.17 8.70
C ALA A 99 19.65 -10.96 7.45
N ASP A 100 19.66 -11.92 6.51
CA ASP A 100 20.41 -11.82 5.24
C ASP A 100 20.02 -10.54 4.46
N LYS A 101 18.75 -10.13 4.49
CA LYS A 101 18.29 -8.91 3.80
C LYS A 101 18.77 -7.63 4.50
N PHE A 102 18.77 -7.61 5.82
CA PHE A 102 19.34 -6.49 6.58
C PHE A 102 20.85 -6.38 6.40
N ASP A 103 21.58 -7.49 6.35
CA ASP A 103 23.01 -7.53 6.04
C ASP A 103 23.30 -7.01 4.63
N GLN A 104 22.36 -7.13 3.68
CA GLN A 104 22.43 -6.55 2.35
C GLN A 104 22.06 -5.05 2.30
N GLY A 105 21.73 -4.44 3.43
CA GLY A 105 21.43 -3.01 3.53
C GLY A 105 19.95 -2.63 3.45
N ALA A 106 19.02 -3.60 3.50
CA ALA A 106 17.60 -3.29 3.53
C ALA A 106 17.24 -2.44 4.77
N GLY A 107 16.38 -1.44 4.58
CA GLY A 107 15.76 -0.69 5.68
C GLY A 107 14.44 -1.33 6.13
N PHE A 108 13.73 -1.95 5.19
CA PHE A 108 12.48 -2.67 5.43
C PHE A 108 12.48 -4.00 4.68
N VAL A 109 12.10 -5.08 5.37
CA VAL A 109 12.03 -6.43 4.80
C VAL A 109 10.60 -6.95 4.90
N TYR A 110 10.10 -7.59 3.83
CA TYR A 110 8.76 -8.15 3.77
C TYR A 110 8.73 -9.47 3.00
N SER A 111 7.63 -10.23 3.15
CA SER A 111 7.46 -11.53 2.51
C SER A 111 6.07 -11.71 1.90
N ASP A 112 5.89 -12.81 1.20
CA ASP A 112 4.56 -13.31 0.88
C ASP A 112 3.93 -13.94 2.12
N THR A 113 2.58 -14.03 2.14
CA THR A 113 1.79 -14.50 3.28
C THR A 113 0.86 -15.62 2.85
N ALA A 114 0.69 -16.64 3.69
CA ALA A 114 -0.35 -17.63 3.53
C ALA A 114 -1.41 -17.49 4.63
N VAL A 115 -2.68 -17.56 4.24
CA VAL A 115 -3.80 -17.50 5.18
C VAL A 115 -4.24 -18.90 5.55
N PHE A 116 -4.45 -19.15 6.83
CA PHE A 116 -4.97 -20.43 7.32
C PHE A 116 -6.11 -20.23 8.33
N ARG A 117 -7.00 -21.26 8.42
CA ARG A 117 -8.15 -21.26 9.32
C ARG A 117 -8.15 -22.52 10.17
N PHE A 118 -7.17 -22.65 11.06
CA PHE A 118 -7.13 -23.74 12.03
C PHE A 118 -7.22 -23.17 13.43
N LYS A 119 -7.88 -23.89 14.32
CA LYS A 119 -7.75 -23.60 15.74
C LYS A 119 -6.34 -23.92 16.24
N GLN A 120 -5.73 -24.99 15.73
CA GLN A 120 -4.34 -25.38 15.97
C GLN A 120 -3.70 -25.86 14.66
N VAL A 121 -2.37 -25.71 14.52
CA VAL A 121 -1.61 -26.17 13.33
C VAL A 121 -1.75 -27.68 13.11
N THR A 122 -2.06 -28.43 14.16
CA THR A 122 -2.29 -29.88 14.15
C THR A 122 -3.70 -30.27 13.69
N ASP A 123 -4.65 -29.35 13.62
CA ASP A 123 -6.02 -29.66 13.21
C ASP A 123 -6.10 -30.02 11.72
N GLU A 124 -7.04 -30.90 11.35
CA GLU A 124 -7.27 -31.23 9.94
C GLU A 124 -7.69 -29.99 9.16
N LEU A 125 -7.11 -29.85 7.97
CA LEU A 125 -7.44 -28.78 7.01
C LEU A 125 -8.94 -28.76 6.71
N SER A 126 -9.69 -27.89 7.36
CA SER A 126 -10.97 -27.51 6.83
C SER A 126 -10.72 -26.65 5.60
N LYS A 127 -10.80 -27.25 4.41
CA LYS A 127 -10.79 -26.67 3.06
C LYS A 127 -10.06 -25.32 2.95
N SER A 128 -9.04 -25.26 2.12
CA SER A 128 -8.37 -24.02 1.71
C SER A 128 -9.41 -22.92 1.54
N VAL A 129 -9.40 -21.96 2.44
CA VAL A 129 -10.33 -20.86 2.32
C VAL A 129 -9.69 -19.87 1.38
N PRO A 130 -10.37 -19.49 0.30
CA PRO A 130 -9.97 -18.32 -0.45
C PRO A 130 -9.87 -17.17 0.55
N SER A 131 -8.69 -16.65 0.70
CA SER A 131 -8.47 -15.47 1.49
C SER A 131 -9.36 -14.38 0.97
N TYR A 132 -10.07 -13.68 1.83
CA TYR A 132 -10.79 -12.44 1.51
C TYR A 132 -11.88 -12.55 0.42
N SER A 133 -12.69 -11.52 0.27
CA SER A 133 -13.80 -11.50 -0.68
C SER A 133 -13.36 -11.94 -2.09
N PRO A 134 -14.05 -12.91 -2.73
CA PRO A 134 -13.74 -13.33 -4.09
C PRO A 134 -13.82 -12.19 -5.12
N TYR A 135 -14.42 -11.07 -4.75
CA TYR A 135 -14.49 -9.87 -5.58
C TYR A 135 -13.24 -8.99 -5.53
N THR A 136 -12.44 -9.07 -4.45
CA THR A 136 -11.31 -8.15 -4.24
C THR A 136 -9.96 -8.80 -4.54
N TYR A 137 -9.86 -10.12 -4.45
CA TYR A 137 -8.60 -10.87 -4.51
C TYR A 137 -8.53 -11.88 -5.66
N SER A 138 -9.25 -11.62 -6.73
CA SER A 138 -9.19 -12.47 -7.92
C SER A 138 -7.95 -12.15 -8.77
N PRO A 139 -7.48 -13.11 -9.59
CA PRO A 139 -6.36 -12.89 -10.52
C PRO A 139 -6.58 -11.70 -11.47
N GLN A 140 -7.83 -11.43 -11.85
CA GLN A 140 -8.18 -10.26 -12.68
C GLN A 140 -7.91 -8.92 -11.98
N HIS A 141 -7.77 -8.91 -10.65
CA HIS A 141 -7.38 -7.74 -9.86
C HIS A 141 -5.88 -7.74 -9.53
N GLY A 142 -5.09 -8.55 -10.23
CA GLY A 142 -3.65 -8.62 -10.08
C GLY A 142 -3.17 -9.50 -8.92
N TRP A 143 -4.05 -10.21 -8.21
CA TRP A 143 -3.65 -11.13 -7.15
C TRP A 143 -3.06 -12.40 -7.75
N LYS A 144 -1.97 -12.88 -7.16
CA LYS A 144 -1.31 -14.13 -7.51
C LYS A 144 -1.19 -15.00 -6.28
N GLU A 145 -1.61 -16.24 -6.42
CA GLU A 145 -1.43 -17.27 -5.41
C GLU A 145 -0.56 -18.39 -5.97
N TYR A 146 0.18 -19.05 -5.11
CA TYR A 146 0.99 -20.21 -5.45
C TYR A 146 0.94 -21.23 -4.32
N PRO A 147 1.02 -22.57 -4.63
CA PRO A 147 0.96 -23.60 -3.63
C PRO A 147 2.26 -23.66 -2.83
N ILE A 148 2.12 -23.84 -1.52
CA ILE A 148 3.20 -24.13 -0.58
C ILE A 148 2.83 -25.34 0.27
N SER A 149 3.81 -25.96 0.94
CA SER A 149 3.58 -27.02 1.91
C SER A 149 4.26 -26.68 3.23
N ILE A 150 3.49 -26.56 4.29
CA ILE A 150 3.97 -26.27 5.64
C ILE A 150 3.55 -27.41 6.56
N TYR A 151 4.50 -28.01 7.28
CA TYR A 151 4.29 -29.21 8.11
C TYR A 151 3.58 -30.37 7.36
N GLY A 152 3.90 -30.52 6.06
CA GLY A 152 3.25 -31.51 5.19
C GLY A 152 1.82 -31.15 4.75
N ARG A 153 1.33 -29.96 5.04
CA ARG A 153 -0.02 -29.49 4.68
C ARG A 153 0.04 -28.52 3.50
N PRO A 154 -0.82 -28.68 2.49
CA PRO A 154 -0.91 -27.76 1.38
C PRO A 154 -1.60 -26.46 1.81
N LEU A 155 -1.02 -25.33 1.46
CA LEU A 155 -1.57 -23.98 1.62
C LEU A 155 -1.39 -23.22 0.33
N LEU A 156 -2.12 -22.10 0.20
CA LEU A 156 -1.91 -21.10 -0.85
C LEU A 156 -1.26 -19.87 -0.23
N ALA A 157 -0.09 -19.51 -0.75
CA ALA A 157 0.56 -18.24 -0.44
C ALA A 157 0.10 -17.17 -1.43
N THR A 158 -0.17 -15.99 -0.93
CA THR A 158 -0.46 -14.79 -1.73
C THR A 158 0.84 -14.02 -1.93
N SER A 159 1.19 -13.81 -3.20
CA SER A 159 2.39 -13.04 -3.55
C SER A 159 2.15 -11.54 -3.36
N CYS A 160 3.03 -10.87 -2.65
CA CYS A 160 3.00 -9.42 -2.49
C CYS A 160 3.06 -8.68 -3.83
N PHE A 161 2.52 -7.48 -3.87
CA PHE A 161 2.70 -6.55 -4.98
C PHE A 161 4.07 -5.88 -4.92
N ASP A 162 4.54 -5.44 -6.08
CA ASP A 162 5.68 -4.54 -6.13
C ASP A 162 5.40 -3.26 -5.35
N ILE A 163 6.44 -2.72 -4.72
CA ILE A 163 6.33 -1.49 -3.96
C ILE A 163 6.23 -0.32 -4.94
N THR A 164 5.06 0.26 -4.98
CA THR A 164 4.73 1.43 -5.82
C THR A 164 3.95 2.44 -4.98
N PRO A 165 3.88 3.71 -5.39
CA PRO A 165 3.00 4.69 -4.73
C PRO A 165 1.58 4.19 -4.56
N ARG A 166 1.07 3.46 -5.56
CA ARG A 166 -0.28 2.92 -5.55
C ARG A 166 -0.44 1.76 -4.57
N SER A 167 0.45 0.77 -4.58
CA SER A 167 0.35 -0.36 -3.65
C SER A 167 0.44 0.11 -2.19
N LEU A 168 1.33 1.05 -1.91
CA LEU A 168 1.45 1.66 -0.58
C LEU A 168 0.25 2.52 -0.20
N ALA A 169 -0.32 3.29 -1.13
CA ALA A 169 -1.39 4.23 -0.81
C ALA A 169 -2.79 3.59 -0.75
N GLU A 170 -3.06 2.54 -1.53
CA GLU A 170 -4.41 1.99 -1.69
C GLU A 170 -4.65 0.69 -0.93
N ILE A 171 -3.59 -0.05 -0.56
CA ILE A 171 -3.73 -1.36 0.05
C ILE A 171 -3.09 -1.35 1.44
N PHE A 172 -3.92 -1.24 2.47
CA PHE A 172 -3.47 -1.10 3.87
C PHE A 172 -2.57 -2.23 4.39
N TYR A 173 -2.56 -3.38 3.71
CA TYR A 173 -1.70 -4.53 4.03
C TYR A 173 -0.68 -4.84 2.91
N SER A 174 -0.33 -3.88 2.06
CA SER A 174 0.70 -4.07 1.03
C SER A 174 1.90 -3.15 1.32
N PRO A 175 3.06 -3.74 1.57
CA PRO A 175 3.35 -5.18 1.66
C PRO A 175 2.71 -5.85 2.87
N ASP A 176 2.40 -7.15 2.72
CA ASP A 176 1.84 -7.96 3.79
C ASP A 176 2.94 -8.47 4.75
N HIS A 177 2.55 -9.21 5.80
CA HIS A 177 3.49 -9.82 6.74
C HIS A 177 4.40 -10.88 6.04
N VAL A 178 5.60 -11.19 6.56
CA VAL A 178 6.25 -10.61 7.72
C VAL A 178 6.68 -9.17 7.41
N ARG A 179 6.58 -8.27 8.36
CA ARG A 179 7.02 -6.89 8.26
C ARG A 179 8.15 -6.65 9.23
N CYS A 180 9.27 -6.18 8.70
CA CYS A 180 10.47 -6.01 9.52
C CYS A 180 11.14 -4.70 9.17
N TRP A 181 11.53 -3.96 10.19
CA TRP A 181 12.26 -2.69 10.06
C TRP A 181 13.65 -2.83 10.66
N SER A 182 14.68 -2.34 9.97
CA SER A 182 15.93 -2.03 10.68
C SER A 182 15.65 -0.97 11.74
N ARG A 183 16.34 -1.02 12.87
CA ARG A 183 16.18 -0.03 13.95
C ARG A 183 16.34 1.41 13.42
N LYS A 184 17.33 1.61 12.54
CA LYS A 184 17.57 2.90 11.90
C LYS A 184 16.34 3.36 11.11
N ALA A 185 15.86 2.56 10.15
CA ALA A 185 14.72 2.93 9.29
C ALA A 185 13.44 3.14 10.09
N TYR A 186 13.21 2.34 11.14
CA TYR A 186 12.07 2.49 12.04
C TYR A 186 12.02 3.87 12.69
N TYR A 187 13.14 4.32 13.28
CA TYR A 187 13.18 5.62 13.97
C TYR A 187 13.27 6.80 13.01
N GLU A 188 13.94 6.66 11.87
CA GLU A 188 13.93 7.68 10.81
C GLU A 188 12.53 7.92 10.23
N ALA A 189 11.70 6.87 10.15
CA ALA A 189 10.29 6.97 9.77
C ALA A 189 9.38 7.49 10.90
N GLY A 190 9.90 7.67 12.13
CA GLY A 190 9.18 8.12 13.30
C GLY A 190 8.54 7.01 14.13
N GLY A 191 8.67 5.73 13.74
CA GLY A 191 8.10 4.57 14.41
C GLY A 191 6.57 4.51 14.37
N HIS A 192 5.99 3.51 15.03
CA HIS A 192 4.51 3.40 15.14
C HIS A 192 3.90 4.64 15.77
N ASN A 193 2.84 5.14 15.18
CA ASN A 193 2.09 6.29 15.69
C ASN A 193 1.21 5.86 16.88
N PRO A 194 1.48 6.36 18.10
CA PRO A 194 0.76 5.94 19.31
C PRO A 194 -0.72 6.34 19.33
N GLU A 195 -1.13 7.27 18.49
CA GLU A 195 -2.52 7.73 18.42
C GLU A 195 -3.40 6.81 17.55
N LEU A 196 -2.80 5.92 16.75
CA LEU A 196 -3.55 5.06 15.84
C LEU A 196 -4.05 3.79 16.54
N PRO A 197 -5.38 3.57 16.54
CA PRO A 197 -5.99 2.35 17.06
C PRO A 197 -5.98 1.18 16.07
N VAL A 198 -5.70 1.46 14.77
CA VAL A 198 -5.52 0.50 13.65
C VAL A 198 -4.71 1.19 12.54
N CYS A 199 -4.18 0.43 11.60
CA CYS A 199 -3.39 0.92 10.45
C CYS A 199 -2.11 1.68 10.83
N ASP A 200 -1.60 1.47 12.02
CA ASP A 200 -0.33 2.00 12.49
C ASP A 200 0.85 1.50 11.65
N ASP A 201 0.78 0.25 11.24
CA ASP A 201 1.70 -0.41 10.32
C ASP A 201 1.64 0.18 8.90
N HIS A 202 0.43 0.43 8.38
CA HIS A 202 0.25 1.04 7.07
C HIS A 202 0.84 2.46 7.00
N GLU A 203 0.55 3.30 7.99
CA GLU A 203 1.16 4.64 8.08
C GLU A 203 2.68 4.56 8.18
N LEU A 204 3.19 3.63 8.99
CA LEU A 204 4.63 3.45 9.18
C LEU A 204 5.31 2.98 7.88
N MET A 205 4.73 2.05 7.12
CA MET A 205 5.27 1.63 5.82
C MET A 205 5.38 2.80 4.84
N ILE A 206 4.35 3.64 4.76
CA ILE A 206 4.37 4.86 3.92
C ILE A 206 5.52 5.77 4.36
N LYS A 207 5.63 6.09 5.65
CA LYS A 207 6.69 6.94 6.20
C LYS A 207 8.08 6.34 6.00
N THR A 208 8.22 5.03 6.14
CA THR A 208 9.47 4.29 5.89
C THR A 208 9.90 4.41 4.42
N TYR A 209 8.95 4.30 3.49
CA TYR A 209 9.25 4.53 2.08
C TYR A 209 9.69 5.97 1.81
N LEU A 210 8.99 6.94 2.38
CA LEU A 210 9.30 8.37 2.21
C LEU A 210 10.61 8.79 2.87
N SER A 211 11.05 8.11 3.94
CA SER A 211 12.37 8.37 4.56
C SER A 211 13.56 7.90 3.73
N GLY A 212 13.32 7.22 2.61
CA GLY A 212 14.39 6.75 1.74
C GLY A 212 14.86 5.32 2.02
N ALA A 213 14.24 4.61 2.96
CA ALA A 213 14.61 3.23 3.30
C ALA A 213 14.45 2.27 2.11
N GLU A 214 15.40 1.35 1.94
CA GLU A 214 15.34 0.31 0.92
C GLU A 214 14.39 -0.80 1.34
N PHE A 215 13.43 -1.13 0.45
CA PHE A 215 12.45 -2.22 0.64
C PHE A 215 12.94 -3.50 -0.03
N SER A 216 13.02 -4.58 0.71
CA SER A 216 13.53 -5.85 0.20
C SER A 216 12.56 -7.01 0.48
N HIS A 217 12.16 -7.70 -0.59
CA HIS A 217 11.33 -8.90 -0.52
C HIS A 217 12.19 -10.13 -0.25
N THR A 218 11.74 -11.05 0.60
CA THR A 218 12.47 -12.28 0.94
C THR A 218 12.47 -13.33 -0.18
N GLY A 219 11.61 -13.17 -1.19
CA GLY A 219 11.50 -14.07 -2.33
C GLY A 219 10.46 -15.20 -2.19
N SER A 220 9.86 -15.38 -1.02
CA SER A 220 8.88 -16.45 -0.75
C SER A 220 7.97 -16.11 0.44
N CYS A 221 7.03 -17.04 0.73
CA CYS A 221 6.15 -16.94 1.89
C CYS A 221 6.91 -17.28 3.18
N HIS A 222 6.86 -16.37 4.15
CA HIS A 222 7.48 -16.50 5.46
C HIS A 222 6.54 -16.25 6.62
N TYR A 223 5.27 -15.96 6.36
CA TYR A 223 4.27 -15.66 7.38
C TYR A 223 2.99 -16.44 7.15
N LEU A 224 2.43 -16.99 8.24
CA LEU A 224 1.17 -17.69 8.26
C LEU A 224 0.17 -16.86 9.07
N TYR A 225 -0.76 -16.23 8.37
CA TYR A 225 -1.80 -15.39 8.95
C TYR A 225 -3.02 -16.22 9.33
N ARG A 226 -3.39 -16.20 10.61
CA ARG A 226 -4.54 -16.95 11.12
C ARG A 226 -5.83 -16.13 10.92
N MET A 227 -6.77 -16.68 10.17
CA MET A 227 -8.04 -16.05 9.89
C MET A 227 -9.17 -16.64 10.73
N PHE A 228 -9.87 -15.82 11.47
CA PHE A 228 -11.12 -16.12 12.17
C PHE A 228 -12.06 -14.92 12.17
N GLU A 229 -13.32 -15.11 12.63
CA GLU A 229 -14.37 -14.09 12.49
C GLU A 229 -14.09 -12.79 13.26
N GLN A 230 -13.24 -12.84 14.28
CA GLN A 230 -12.91 -11.71 15.16
C GLN A 230 -11.65 -10.95 14.76
N ASN A 231 -11.02 -11.29 13.62
CA ASN A 231 -9.86 -10.53 13.16
C ASN A 231 -10.18 -9.04 13.00
N THR A 232 -9.24 -8.19 13.40
CA THR A 232 -9.37 -6.73 13.35
C THR A 232 -9.80 -6.23 11.95
N VAL A 233 -9.28 -6.84 10.91
CA VAL A 233 -9.60 -6.50 9.51
C VAL A 233 -11.09 -6.68 9.19
N LEU A 234 -11.76 -7.65 9.78
CA LEU A 234 -13.20 -7.88 9.60
C LEU A 234 -14.02 -6.96 10.50
N MET A 235 -13.64 -6.84 11.77
CA MET A 235 -14.40 -6.09 12.79
C MET A 235 -14.30 -4.57 12.60
N ARG A 236 -13.17 -4.05 12.14
CA ARG A 236 -12.89 -2.61 12.01
C ARG A 236 -12.69 -2.15 10.56
N ASN A 237 -13.16 -2.91 9.58
CA ASN A 237 -12.92 -2.63 8.16
C ASN A 237 -13.30 -1.20 7.74
N ARG A 238 -14.43 -0.66 8.22
CA ARG A 238 -14.83 0.73 7.89
C ARG A 238 -13.80 1.77 8.36
N GLN A 239 -13.26 1.59 9.57
CA GLN A 239 -12.24 2.47 10.13
C GLN A 239 -10.93 2.34 9.33
N ILE A 240 -10.51 1.11 9.03
CA ILE A 240 -9.33 0.81 8.22
C ILE A 240 -9.44 1.50 6.85
N GLN A 241 -10.55 1.31 6.13
CA GLN A 241 -10.76 1.93 4.83
C GLN A 241 -10.82 3.47 4.88
N SER A 242 -11.32 4.04 5.96
CA SER A 242 -11.32 5.49 6.17
C SER A 242 -9.89 6.03 6.34
N LEU A 243 -9.11 5.41 7.21
CA LEU A 243 -7.71 5.80 7.44
C LEU A 243 -6.86 5.61 6.18
N THR A 244 -7.02 4.48 5.46
CA THR A 244 -6.33 4.24 4.19
C THR A 244 -6.59 5.35 3.18
N ARG A 245 -7.84 5.83 3.08
CA ARG A 245 -8.15 6.98 2.21
C ARG A 245 -7.46 8.25 2.67
N SER A 246 -7.49 8.53 3.97
CA SER A 246 -6.82 9.72 4.52
C SER A 246 -5.31 9.67 4.28
N PHE A 247 -4.67 8.53 4.46
CA PHE A 247 -3.24 8.36 4.17
C PHE A 247 -2.93 8.52 2.68
N LYS A 248 -3.78 7.97 1.81
CA LYS A 248 -3.66 8.16 0.37
C LYS A 248 -3.74 9.65 0.01
N GLU A 249 -4.75 10.35 0.49
CA GLU A 249 -4.93 11.79 0.22
C GLU A 249 -3.74 12.61 0.71
N ALA A 250 -3.18 12.26 1.89
CA ALA A 250 -2.06 12.98 2.49
C ALA A 250 -0.72 12.69 1.81
N HIS A 251 -0.49 11.47 1.31
CA HIS A 251 0.87 11.02 0.96
C HIS A 251 1.08 10.66 -0.51
N LEU A 252 0.03 10.48 -1.33
CA LEU A 252 0.19 9.95 -2.70
C LEU A 252 1.16 10.78 -3.54
N GLN A 253 1.10 12.11 -3.50
CA GLN A 253 2.00 12.96 -4.26
C GLN A 253 3.47 12.79 -3.83
N ALA A 254 3.72 12.77 -2.52
CA ALA A 254 5.07 12.54 -1.99
C ALA A 254 5.59 11.15 -2.38
N LEU A 255 4.72 10.14 -2.35
CA LEU A 255 5.06 8.78 -2.80
C LEU A 255 5.43 8.75 -4.29
N ILE A 256 4.68 9.45 -5.15
CA ILE A 256 4.99 9.56 -6.59
C ILE A 256 6.36 10.21 -6.78
N GLN A 257 6.64 11.34 -6.13
CA GLN A 257 7.92 12.04 -6.24
C GLN A 257 9.09 11.17 -5.74
N SER A 258 8.92 10.49 -4.61
CA SER A 258 9.91 9.54 -4.09
C SER A 258 10.16 8.39 -5.07
N TRP A 259 9.09 7.85 -5.69
CA TRP A 259 9.18 6.78 -6.67
C TRP A 259 9.92 7.21 -7.94
N LEU A 260 9.64 8.42 -8.45
CA LEU A 260 10.35 8.98 -9.59
C LEU A 260 11.86 9.05 -9.32
N GLY A 261 12.24 9.60 -8.16
CA GLY A 261 13.65 9.73 -7.77
C GLY A 261 14.35 8.37 -7.64
N ARG A 262 13.70 7.38 -7.04
CA ARG A 262 14.25 6.03 -6.84
C ARG A 262 14.49 5.27 -8.15
N HIS A 263 13.64 5.49 -9.15
CA HIS A 263 13.69 4.77 -10.42
C HIS A 263 14.29 5.60 -11.57
N GLY A 264 14.69 6.84 -11.31
CA GLY A 264 15.24 7.74 -12.33
C GLY A 264 14.23 8.09 -13.43
N HIS A 265 12.92 8.11 -13.09
CA HIS A 265 11.88 8.49 -14.03
C HIS A 265 11.71 10.01 -14.08
N GLU A 266 11.48 10.54 -15.28
CA GLU A 266 11.24 11.96 -15.49
C GLU A 266 9.77 12.33 -15.24
N GLU A 267 9.54 13.59 -14.83
CA GLU A 267 8.22 14.21 -14.81
C GLU A 267 8.08 15.15 -16.01
N LEU A 268 6.94 15.08 -16.69
CA LEU A 268 6.55 16.03 -17.73
C LEU A 268 5.42 16.92 -17.21
N ASN A 269 5.70 18.21 -17.04
CA ASN A 269 4.68 19.19 -16.70
C ASN A 269 4.30 19.99 -17.94
N ILE A 270 3.04 19.86 -18.40
CA ILE A 270 2.52 20.61 -19.56
C ILE A 270 1.72 21.84 -19.16
N THR A 271 1.65 22.18 -17.87
CA THR A 271 0.95 23.35 -17.36
C THR A 271 1.52 24.63 -17.99
N GLY A 272 0.67 25.45 -18.58
CA GLY A 272 1.07 26.70 -19.25
C GLY A 272 1.62 26.53 -20.67
N LEU A 273 1.82 25.33 -21.18
CA LEU A 273 2.40 25.11 -22.52
C LEU A 273 1.49 25.64 -23.65
N LEU A 274 0.17 25.57 -23.49
CA LEU A 274 -0.76 26.15 -24.48
C LEU A 274 -0.63 27.67 -24.59
N ALA A 275 -0.32 28.36 -23.50
CA ALA A 275 -0.10 29.81 -23.49
C ALA A 275 1.18 30.23 -24.22
N THR A 276 2.14 29.32 -24.40
CA THR A 276 3.41 29.58 -25.12
C THR A 276 3.34 29.25 -26.61
N GLY A 277 2.13 29.02 -27.16
CA GLY A 277 1.93 28.67 -28.56
C GLY A 277 2.13 27.17 -28.87
N TRP A 278 2.20 26.32 -27.84
CA TRP A 278 2.19 24.88 -28.02
C TRP A 278 0.90 24.46 -28.73
N ASN A 279 1.06 23.78 -29.87
CA ASN A 279 -0.07 23.33 -30.68
C ASN A 279 -0.30 21.84 -30.44
N PRO A 280 -1.38 21.45 -29.73
CA PRO A 280 -1.69 20.04 -29.46
C PRO A 280 -1.83 19.21 -30.75
N ASP A 281 -2.25 19.80 -31.86
CA ASP A 281 -2.45 19.09 -33.14
C ASP A 281 -1.14 18.60 -33.77
N LYS A 282 -0.04 19.32 -33.52
CA LYS A 282 1.26 19.03 -34.14
C LYS A 282 2.27 18.35 -33.20
N GLN A 283 2.14 18.57 -31.89
CA GLN A 283 3.14 18.12 -30.91
C GLN A 283 2.69 16.93 -30.06
N LEU A 284 1.37 16.75 -29.83
CA LEU A 284 0.86 15.58 -29.10
C LEU A 284 1.13 14.24 -29.80
N LEU A 285 1.19 14.25 -31.12
CA LEU A 285 1.37 13.03 -31.92
C LEU A 285 2.84 12.69 -32.23
N GLN A 286 3.79 13.60 -31.99
CA GLN A 286 5.18 13.41 -32.43
C GLN A 286 6.24 13.54 -31.33
N GLY A 287 5.89 13.89 -30.07
CA GLY A 287 6.88 14.44 -29.15
C GLY A 287 7.09 13.77 -27.80
N PHE A 288 6.16 12.97 -27.32
CA PHE A 288 6.31 12.45 -25.94
C PHE A 288 7.15 11.16 -25.83
N GLY A 289 7.43 10.49 -26.94
CA GLY A 289 8.09 9.19 -26.91
C GLY A 289 7.18 8.10 -26.32
N SER A 290 7.71 6.90 -26.15
CA SER A 290 7.00 5.77 -25.51
C SER A 290 7.73 5.37 -24.24
N ASN A 291 6.99 5.20 -23.14
CA ASN A 291 7.54 4.77 -21.83
C ASN A 291 8.70 5.65 -21.33
N GLN A 292 8.58 6.95 -21.46
CA GLN A 292 9.62 7.90 -21.10
C GLN A 292 9.39 8.53 -19.72
N TYR A 293 8.14 8.85 -19.37
CA TYR A 293 7.83 9.61 -18.17
C TYR A 293 7.20 8.74 -17.08
N GLY A 294 7.60 8.95 -15.83
CA GLY A 294 6.94 8.34 -14.68
C GLY A 294 5.71 9.11 -14.22
N HIS A 295 5.67 10.42 -14.48
CA HIS A 295 4.55 11.29 -14.14
C HIS A 295 4.33 12.35 -15.21
N ILE A 296 3.07 12.58 -15.58
CA ILE A 296 2.65 13.68 -16.45
C ILE A 296 1.64 14.54 -15.68
N VAL A 297 1.88 15.85 -15.65
CA VAL A 297 1.03 16.83 -14.97
C VAL A 297 0.40 17.78 -15.99
N ALA A 298 -0.92 17.95 -15.92
CA ALA A 298 -1.71 18.81 -16.80
C ALA A 298 -2.69 19.66 -15.97
N ASP A 299 -2.18 20.71 -15.34
CA ASP A 299 -3.02 21.61 -14.54
C ASP A 299 -3.62 22.71 -15.39
N THR A 300 -4.96 22.76 -15.43
CA THR A 300 -5.74 23.80 -16.12
C THR A 300 -5.44 23.95 -17.63
N GLU A 301 -5.16 22.83 -18.30
CA GLU A 301 -4.89 22.81 -19.74
C GLU A 301 -6.01 22.17 -20.56
N LEU A 302 -6.63 21.09 -20.06
CA LEU A 302 -7.56 20.29 -20.85
C LEU A 302 -8.87 21.03 -21.19
N GLN A 303 -9.31 21.96 -20.36
CA GLN A 303 -10.51 22.77 -20.67
C GLN A 303 -10.32 23.70 -21.90
N LYS A 304 -9.08 24.00 -22.26
CA LYS A 304 -8.73 24.81 -23.44
C LYS A 304 -8.73 23.99 -24.73
N MET A 305 -8.82 22.64 -24.64
CA MET A 305 -8.79 21.72 -25.75
C MET A 305 -10.20 21.37 -26.24
N GLU A 306 -10.37 21.15 -27.54
CA GLU A 306 -11.55 20.48 -28.09
C GLU A 306 -11.66 19.04 -27.58
N GLY A 307 -12.85 18.48 -27.49
CA GLY A 307 -13.05 17.12 -26.96
C GLY A 307 -12.25 16.03 -27.68
N TRP A 308 -12.00 16.17 -28.98
CA TRP A 308 -11.15 15.26 -29.73
C TRP A 308 -9.66 15.43 -29.36
N GLN A 309 -9.21 16.65 -29.07
CA GLN A 309 -7.85 16.94 -28.61
C GLN A 309 -7.61 16.36 -27.21
N VAL A 310 -8.58 16.47 -26.29
CA VAL A 310 -8.54 15.81 -24.98
C VAL A 310 -8.33 14.30 -25.15
N ARG A 311 -9.06 13.66 -26.06
CA ARG A 311 -8.90 12.23 -26.33
C ARG A 311 -7.50 11.89 -26.84
N GLU A 312 -6.99 12.63 -27.82
CA GLU A 312 -5.63 12.41 -28.36
C GLU A 312 -4.57 12.65 -27.27
N PHE A 313 -4.74 13.67 -26.43
CA PHE A 313 -3.87 13.89 -25.28
C PHE A 313 -3.87 12.68 -24.33
N MET A 314 -5.03 12.14 -23.99
CA MET A 314 -5.13 10.97 -23.09
C MET A 314 -4.44 9.74 -23.68
N ASN A 315 -4.57 9.51 -25.00
CA ASN A 315 -3.89 8.41 -25.66
C ASN A 315 -2.36 8.65 -25.69
N ALA A 316 -1.91 9.85 -26.01
CA ALA A 316 -0.48 10.22 -26.07
C ALA A 316 0.17 10.18 -24.67
N ALA A 317 -0.50 10.67 -23.65
CA ALA A 317 -0.02 10.60 -22.27
C ALA A 317 0.13 9.14 -21.82
N TYR A 318 -0.84 8.27 -22.18
CA TYR A 318 -0.74 6.86 -21.88
C TYR A 318 0.49 6.22 -22.56
N GLU A 319 0.73 6.49 -23.83
CA GLU A 319 1.91 5.96 -24.55
C GLU A 319 3.22 6.47 -23.95
N ALA A 320 3.28 7.73 -23.56
CA ALA A 320 4.47 8.37 -23.02
C ALA A 320 4.82 7.92 -21.59
N LEU A 321 3.82 7.56 -20.79
CA LEU A 321 4.03 7.09 -19.42
C LEU A 321 4.71 5.71 -19.41
N VAL A 322 5.63 5.51 -18.48
CA VAL A 322 6.12 4.18 -18.14
C VAL A 322 4.98 3.31 -17.62
N PRO A 323 5.11 1.99 -17.67
CA PRO A 323 4.15 1.11 -17.06
C PRO A 323 3.91 1.43 -15.56
N GLY A 324 2.65 1.67 -15.17
CA GLY A 324 2.29 2.11 -13.82
C GLY A 324 2.57 3.58 -13.53
N GLY A 325 3.05 4.34 -14.52
CA GLY A 325 3.26 5.79 -14.41
C GLY A 325 1.96 6.56 -14.19
N TYR A 326 2.07 7.78 -13.72
CA TYR A 326 0.97 8.59 -13.19
C TYR A 326 0.60 9.75 -14.12
N LEU A 327 -0.70 10.01 -14.25
CA LEU A 327 -1.25 11.18 -14.93
C LEU A 327 -2.08 11.97 -13.92
N SER A 328 -1.67 13.22 -13.63
CA SER A 328 -2.41 14.17 -12.80
C SER A 328 -3.01 15.24 -13.67
N ILE A 329 -4.33 15.45 -13.58
CA ILE A 329 -5.08 16.45 -14.32
C ILE A 329 -5.87 17.28 -13.34
N THR A 330 -5.76 18.61 -13.42
CA THR A 330 -6.62 19.54 -12.69
C THR A 330 -7.44 20.35 -13.69
N VAL A 331 -8.78 20.37 -13.54
CA VAL A 331 -9.71 21.06 -14.44
C VAL A 331 -10.83 21.72 -13.65
N PRO A 332 -11.42 22.83 -14.13
CA PRO A 332 -12.60 23.45 -13.54
C PRO A 332 -13.78 22.46 -13.50
N GLU A 333 -14.50 22.41 -12.39
CA GLU A 333 -15.70 21.59 -12.23
C GLU A 333 -16.90 22.29 -12.87
N VAL A 334 -17.61 21.59 -13.78
CA VAL A 334 -18.66 22.17 -14.62
C VAL A 334 -19.87 22.70 -13.85
N HIS A 335 -20.18 22.12 -12.69
CA HIS A 335 -21.33 22.54 -11.86
C HIS A 335 -20.95 23.62 -10.83
N SER A 336 -19.68 23.98 -10.73
CA SER A 336 -19.24 25.15 -9.99
C SER A 336 -19.32 26.41 -10.86
N GLY A 337 -19.33 27.60 -10.25
CA GLY A 337 -19.33 28.85 -10.99
C GLY A 337 -18.18 29.02 -11.99
N MET A 338 -17.09 28.25 -11.82
CA MET A 338 -15.94 28.24 -12.72
C MET A 338 -16.11 27.37 -13.95
N GLY A 339 -17.10 26.48 -14.03
CA GLY A 339 -17.27 25.61 -15.19
C GLY A 339 -17.37 26.32 -16.55
N TYR A 340 -17.79 27.60 -16.53
CA TYR A 340 -17.91 28.48 -17.67
C TYR A 340 -17.19 29.81 -17.42
N GLY A 341 -16.17 29.81 -16.58
CA GLY A 341 -15.50 31.05 -16.13
C GLY A 341 -14.66 31.75 -17.19
N ASP A 342 -14.35 31.08 -18.30
CA ASP A 342 -13.62 31.67 -19.43
C ASP A 342 -14.31 31.27 -20.74
N VAL A 343 -14.54 32.25 -21.60
CA VAL A 343 -15.19 32.07 -22.92
C VAL A 343 -14.33 31.28 -23.91
N GLU A 344 -13.04 31.20 -23.67
CA GLU A 344 -12.11 30.41 -24.51
C GLU A 344 -12.09 28.93 -24.16
N TRP A 345 -12.74 28.49 -23.07
CA TRP A 345 -12.79 27.11 -22.70
C TRP A 345 -13.72 26.29 -23.62
N LYS A 346 -13.18 25.22 -24.17
CA LYS A 346 -13.83 24.39 -25.19
C LYS A 346 -14.37 23.09 -24.63
N SER A 347 -13.82 22.60 -23.51
CA SER A 347 -14.24 21.37 -22.84
C SER A 347 -14.64 21.64 -21.40
N HIS A 348 -15.71 20.98 -20.96
CA HIS A 348 -16.25 21.10 -19.61
C HIS A 348 -16.18 19.76 -18.89
N PHE A 349 -15.80 19.77 -17.61
CA PHE A 349 -15.46 18.56 -16.87
C PHE A 349 -16.32 18.36 -15.62
N SER A 350 -16.72 17.12 -15.40
CA SER A 350 -17.33 16.62 -14.18
C SER A 350 -16.54 15.40 -13.68
N ALA A 351 -16.86 14.87 -12.51
CA ALA A 351 -16.25 13.66 -11.99
C ALA A 351 -16.34 12.44 -12.93
N MET A 352 -17.32 12.44 -13.86
CA MET A 352 -17.52 11.37 -14.85
C MET A 352 -16.73 11.56 -16.15
N SER A 353 -16.09 12.70 -16.35
CA SER A 353 -15.44 13.04 -17.63
C SER A 353 -14.26 12.11 -17.96
N MET A 354 -13.63 11.48 -16.95
CA MET A 354 -12.54 10.51 -17.15
C MET A 354 -13.04 9.07 -17.33
N ALA A 355 -14.34 8.80 -17.23
CA ALA A 355 -14.88 7.46 -17.39
C ALA A 355 -14.54 6.77 -18.74
N PRO A 356 -14.48 7.46 -19.89
CA PRO A 356 -14.06 6.85 -21.16
C PRO A 356 -12.64 6.28 -21.13
N TYR A 357 -11.77 6.82 -20.29
CA TYR A 357 -10.34 6.46 -20.20
C TYR A 357 -10.04 5.49 -19.06
N THR A 358 -10.97 5.37 -18.10
CA THR A 358 -10.78 4.58 -16.87
C THR A 358 -11.74 3.38 -16.74
N ARG A 359 -12.79 3.30 -17.56
CA ARG A 359 -13.79 2.22 -17.51
C ARG A 359 -13.99 1.60 -18.88
N GLN A 360 -13.75 0.31 -19.01
CA GLN A 360 -13.82 -0.41 -20.28
C GLN A 360 -15.19 -0.31 -20.98
N ALA A 361 -16.28 -0.34 -20.21
CA ALA A 361 -17.63 -0.22 -20.77
C ALA A 361 -17.87 1.11 -21.50
N PHE A 362 -17.24 2.20 -21.07
CA PHE A 362 -17.29 3.50 -21.71
C PHE A 362 -16.29 3.62 -22.87
N ALA A 363 -15.08 3.07 -22.71
CA ALA A 363 -14.07 3.05 -23.77
C ALA A 363 -14.56 2.33 -25.03
N ARG A 364 -15.23 1.18 -24.88
CA ARG A 364 -15.79 0.41 -26.01
C ARG A 364 -16.80 1.17 -26.86
N LYS A 365 -17.48 2.15 -26.31
CA LYS A 365 -18.42 3.01 -27.04
C LYS A 365 -17.72 4.06 -27.90
N ASN A 366 -16.45 4.32 -27.64
CA ASN A 366 -15.63 5.29 -28.36
C ASN A 366 -14.40 4.58 -28.95
N GLY A 367 -14.52 4.05 -30.16
CA GLY A 367 -13.48 3.23 -30.82
C GLY A 367 -12.15 3.94 -31.12
N LYS A 368 -11.98 5.17 -30.64
CA LYS A 368 -10.73 5.96 -30.77
C LYS A 368 -9.99 6.15 -29.44
N VAL A 369 -10.48 5.54 -28.34
CA VAL A 369 -9.79 5.54 -27.04
C VAL A 369 -8.99 4.25 -26.91
N PHE A 370 -7.65 4.38 -26.89
CA PHE A 370 -6.72 3.24 -26.79
C PHE A 370 -6.07 3.15 -25.41
N CYS A 371 -6.06 4.25 -24.67
CA CYS A 371 -5.46 4.31 -23.34
C CYS A 371 -6.30 3.56 -22.31
N ARG A 372 -5.62 3.07 -21.28
CA ARG A 372 -6.18 2.35 -20.14
C ARG A 372 -5.59 2.89 -18.85
N PHE A 373 -6.37 3.66 -18.12
CA PHE A 373 -5.98 4.18 -16.82
C PHE A 373 -6.81 3.57 -15.69
N GLN A 374 -6.21 3.46 -14.53
CA GLN A 374 -6.92 3.27 -13.27
C GLN A 374 -7.03 4.63 -12.59
N GLN A 375 -8.24 5.09 -12.35
CA GLN A 375 -8.45 6.28 -11.52
C GLN A 375 -8.11 5.95 -10.07
N ILE A 376 -7.18 6.68 -9.49
CA ILE A 376 -6.76 6.55 -8.09
C ILE A 376 -7.55 7.53 -7.23
N ASN A 377 -7.59 8.79 -7.65
CA ASN A 377 -8.32 9.85 -6.98
C ASN A 377 -9.14 10.68 -7.97
N CYS A 378 -10.21 11.28 -7.46
CA CYS A 378 -10.90 12.43 -8.03
C CYS A 378 -11.26 13.35 -6.84
N LEU A 379 -10.48 14.38 -6.64
CA LEU A 379 -10.58 15.28 -5.49
C LEU A 379 -11.15 16.63 -5.90
N GLU A 380 -12.04 17.19 -5.08
CA GLU A 380 -12.39 18.60 -5.18
C GLU A 380 -11.24 19.42 -4.60
N VAL A 381 -10.71 20.34 -5.38
CA VAL A 381 -9.61 21.23 -4.99
C VAL A 381 -9.96 22.68 -5.26
N TYR A 382 -9.33 23.57 -4.50
CA TYR A 382 -9.48 25.02 -4.66
C TYR A 382 -8.09 25.62 -4.87
N PRO A 383 -7.80 26.18 -6.05
CA PRO A 383 -6.47 26.71 -6.36
C PRO A 383 -6.00 27.83 -5.42
N SER A 384 -6.95 28.54 -4.78
CA SER A 384 -6.67 29.55 -3.75
C SER A 384 -7.85 29.69 -2.79
N ASP A 385 -7.65 30.42 -1.68
CA ASP A 385 -8.73 30.75 -0.73
C ASP A 385 -9.85 31.54 -1.40
N TRP A 386 -9.51 32.45 -2.34
CA TRP A 386 -10.51 33.17 -3.12
C TRP A 386 -11.44 32.21 -3.88
N HIS A 387 -10.92 31.15 -4.50
CA HIS A 387 -11.73 30.14 -5.18
C HIS A 387 -12.63 29.39 -4.19
N ARG A 388 -12.10 29.07 -3.02
CA ARG A 388 -12.88 28.41 -1.95
C ARG A 388 -14.01 29.28 -1.46
N ASP A 389 -13.74 30.55 -1.16
CA ASP A 389 -14.70 31.51 -0.62
C ASP A 389 -15.84 31.84 -1.61
N ASN A 390 -15.56 31.71 -2.90
CA ASN A 390 -16.54 31.92 -3.97
C ASN A 390 -17.17 30.60 -4.48
N GLY A 391 -16.83 29.45 -3.92
CA GLY A 391 -17.39 28.16 -4.32
C GLY A 391 -16.90 27.66 -5.69
N PHE A 392 -15.78 28.18 -6.19
CA PHE A 392 -15.22 27.83 -7.50
C PHE A 392 -14.33 26.60 -7.40
N LYS A 393 -14.94 25.45 -7.62
CA LYS A 393 -14.30 24.14 -7.49
C LYS A 393 -13.55 23.74 -8.75
N TYR A 394 -12.44 23.03 -8.53
CA TYR A 394 -11.73 22.27 -9.54
C TYR A 394 -11.74 20.80 -9.17
N LEU A 395 -11.59 19.94 -10.16
CA LEU A 395 -11.40 18.51 -9.99
C LEU A 395 -9.96 18.16 -10.29
N ARG A 396 -9.32 17.45 -9.36
CA ARG A 396 -8.01 16.86 -9.56
C ARG A 396 -8.18 15.35 -9.72
N PHE A 397 -7.87 14.87 -10.92
CA PHE A 397 -7.82 13.44 -11.24
C PHE A 397 -6.38 12.95 -11.13
N GLU A 398 -6.20 11.83 -10.47
CA GLU A 398 -4.95 11.10 -10.40
C GLU A 398 -5.18 9.69 -10.92
N MET A 399 -4.43 9.31 -11.93
CA MET A 399 -4.64 8.08 -12.67
C MET A 399 -3.31 7.36 -12.91
N ALA A 400 -3.31 6.02 -12.87
CA ALA A 400 -2.15 5.19 -13.20
C ALA A 400 -2.35 4.50 -14.55
N ALA A 401 -1.32 4.48 -15.38
CA ALA A 401 -1.33 3.81 -16.68
C ALA A 401 -1.26 2.29 -16.52
N LEU A 402 -2.25 1.56 -17.06
CA LEU A 402 -2.32 0.11 -17.03
C LEU A 402 -1.68 -0.49 -18.28
N LYS A 403 -0.39 -0.82 -18.23
CA LYS A 403 0.39 -1.34 -19.37
C LYS A 403 0.91 -2.75 -19.12
N GLY A 404 0.00 -3.74 -19.21
CA GLY A 404 0.39 -5.15 -19.24
C GLY A 404 1.00 -5.74 -17.97
N GLN A 405 1.14 -4.97 -16.90
CA GLN A 405 1.68 -5.44 -15.63
C GLN A 405 0.59 -5.84 -14.67
N ARG A 406 1.06 -6.50 -13.60
CA ARG A 406 0.28 -6.76 -12.43
C ARG A 406 0.01 -5.44 -11.68
N HIS A 407 -1.24 -5.01 -11.66
CA HIS A 407 -1.66 -3.80 -10.96
C HIS A 407 -2.46 -4.17 -9.72
N PRO A 408 -2.17 -3.54 -8.56
CA PRO A 408 -2.93 -3.78 -7.33
C PRO A 408 -4.32 -3.14 -7.37
N GLY A 409 -5.24 -3.74 -6.61
CA GLY A 409 -6.56 -3.18 -6.36
C GLY A 409 -7.59 -3.44 -7.46
N LEU A 410 -8.78 -2.86 -7.29
CA LEU A 410 -9.87 -2.96 -8.25
C LEU A 410 -9.49 -2.30 -9.57
N GLN A 411 -9.23 -3.11 -10.56
CA GLN A 411 -9.21 -2.64 -11.94
C GLN A 411 -10.66 -2.56 -12.39
N HIS A 412 -11.17 -1.37 -12.61
CA HIS A 412 -12.44 -1.20 -13.30
C HIS A 412 -12.26 -1.59 -14.76
N ILE A 413 -12.36 -2.89 -15.00
CA ILE A 413 -12.29 -3.49 -16.33
C ILE A 413 -13.59 -3.24 -17.10
#